data_0b763ae23251973f4960ba91d9a69aa1
#
_entry.id   0b763ae23251973f4960ba91d9a69aa1
#
_cell.length_a   1.000
_cell.length_b   1.000
_cell.length_c   1.000
_cell.angle_alpha   90.00
_cell.angle_beta   90.00
_cell.angle_gamma   90.00
#
_symmetry.space_group_name_H-M   'P 1'
#
loop_
_entity.id
_entity.type
_entity.pdbx_description
1 polymer ?
#
loop_
_entity_poly.entity_id
_entity_poly.type
_entity_poly.pdbx_seq_one_letter_code
_entity_poly.pdbx_strand_id
1 'polypeptide(L)'
;MRCGVGSPTRGVPWTAVRVDVFTQVPHAFGWLTEQRPLATVLGSELELRLLNYRDTTPLRSGQVDDDPYGGGAGMVLRVDVVDAALESAYGGGRPARIVALTPQGRLLDQALVEELAQEPELALLSSRFEGFDERIVGHLATDAVSIGPYVLSGGELPAMVVLDAIARRLPGALAEGSGEHESFSAELDGGLEYPHYTRPAAYRGWEVPDVLLSGDHGAIERWRREQSRVRSVR
;
A
#
# COMPACT_ATOMS: atom_id res chain seq x y z
N MET A 1 29.06 3.70 -5.26
CA MET A 1 28.64 4.05 -3.89
C MET A 1 27.93 2.84 -3.32
N ARG A 2 28.46 2.24 -2.27
CA ARG A 2 27.86 1.07 -1.60
C ARG A 2 26.75 1.60 -0.69
N CYS A 3 25.47 1.31 -1.00
CA CYS A 3 24.39 1.49 -0.04
C CYS A 3 24.61 0.49 1.09
N GLY A 4 24.97 1.01 2.27
CA GLY A 4 25.13 0.20 3.47
C GLY A 4 23.75 -0.33 3.91
N VAL A 5 23.63 -1.65 3.93
CA VAL A 5 22.56 -2.36 4.64
C VAL A 5 22.83 -2.12 6.13
N GLY A 6 22.08 -1.22 6.74
CA GLY A 6 22.18 -0.95 8.16
C GLY A 6 21.76 -2.19 8.95
N SER A 7 22.66 -2.66 9.81
CA SER A 7 22.34 -3.65 10.84
C SER A 7 21.19 -3.13 11.72
N PRO A 8 20.31 -4.00 12.24
CA PRO A 8 19.16 -3.58 13.04
C PRO A 8 19.66 -2.83 14.29
N THR A 9 19.35 -1.54 14.37
CA THR A 9 19.57 -0.72 15.55
C THR A 9 18.60 -1.19 16.63
N ARG A 10 19.13 -1.79 17.68
CA ARG A 10 18.37 -2.10 18.91
C ARG A 10 17.89 -0.78 19.50
N GLY A 11 16.58 -0.59 19.60
CA GLY A 11 16.04 0.48 20.42
C GLY A 11 14.79 1.19 19.95
N VAL A 12 14.07 0.74 18.90
CA VAL A 12 12.75 1.29 18.59
C VAL A 12 11.72 0.63 19.53
N PRO A 13 10.92 1.40 20.28
CA PRO A 13 9.83 0.81 21.05
C PRO A 13 8.86 0.10 20.10
N TRP A 14 8.36 -1.07 20.48
CA TRP A 14 7.53 -2.01 19.72
C TRP A 14 6.12 -1.48 19.38
N THR A 15 6.00 -0.21 19.01
CA THR A 15 4.76 0.42 18.56
C THR A 15 4.75 0.72 17.05
N ALA A 16 5.91 0.64 16.40
CA ALA A 16 6.00 0.87 14.96
C ALA A 16 5.51 -0.34 14.15
N VAL A 17 4.71 -0.11 13.14
CA VAL A 17 4.33 -1.13 12.16
C VAL A 17 5.55 -1.49 11.33
N ARG A 18 5.87 -2.78 11.22
CA ARG A 18 6.91 -3.25 10.31
C ARG A 18 6.30 -3.78 9.02
N VAL A 19 6.72 -3.23 7.89
CA VAL A 19 6.31 -3.70 6.55
C VAL A 19 7.53 -4.21 5.78
N ASP A 20 7.47 -5.47 5.40
CA ASP A 20 8.49 -6.16 4.61
C ASP A 20 7.98 -6.34 3.18
N VAL A 21 8.63 -5.73 2.22
CA VAL A 21 8.27 -5.89 0.80
C VAL A 21 9.26 -6.82 0.12
N PHE A 22 8.78 -7.96 -0.30
CA PHE A 22 9.54 -8.92 -1.11
C PHE A 22 9.36 -8.59 -2.58
N THR A 23 10.46 -8.32 -3.27
CA THR A 23 10.46 -7.82 -4.65
C THR A 23 11.73 -8.24 -5.39
N GLN A 24 11.71 -8.18 -6.72
CA GLN A 24 12.91 -8.32 -7.55
C GLN A 24 13.56 -6.97 -7.84
N VAL A 25 12.91 -5.85 -7.51
CA VAL A 25 13.30 -4.50 -7.91
C VAL A 25 13.21 -3.53 -6.71
N PRO A 26 13.97 -3.76 -5.61
CA PRO A 26 13.87 -2.95 -4.39
C PRO A 26 14.16 -1.46 -4.63
N HIS A 27 15.02 -1.12 -5.59
CA HIS A 27 15.34 0.28 -5.92
C HIS A 27 14.14 1.07 -6.49
N ALA A 28 13.08 0.40 -6.97
CA ALA A 28 11.87 1.08 -7.45
C ALA A 28 11.16 1.87 -6.36
N PHE A 29 11.35 1.52 -5.09
CA PHE A 29 10.70 2.16 -3.95
C PHE A 29 11.37 3.47 -3.51
N GLY A 30 12.54 3.81 -4.04
CA GLY A 30 13.32 4.97 -3.63
C GLY A 30 12.53 6.28 -3.69
N TRP A 31 11.78 6.51 -4.76
CA TRP A 31 10.93 7.70 -4.88
C TRP A 31 9.88 7.76 -3.77
N LEU A 32 9.17 6.66 -3.50
CA LEU A 32 8.09 6.63 -2.53
C LEU A 32 8.58 6.93 -1.10
N THR A 33 9.77 6.43 -0.75
CA THR A 33 10.36 6.64 0.58
C THR A 33 10.76 8.10 0.84
N GLU A 34 10.85 8.92 -0.19
CA GLU A 34 11.12 10.35 -0.11
C GLU A 34 9.85 11.21 -0.09
N GLN A 35 8.66 10.62 -0.34
CA GLN A 35 7.40 11.34 -0.42
C GLN A 35 6.61 11.26 0.89
N ARG A 36 5.91 12.36 1.22
CA ARG A 36 4.91 12.33 2.30
C ARG A 36 3.64 11.59 1.81
N PRO A 37 2.96 10.86 2.69
CA PRO A 37 3.15 10.77 4.14
C PRO A 37 4.24 9.77 4.58
N LEU A 38 4.64 8.83 3.70
CA LEU A 38 5.54 7.73 4.06
C LEU A 38 6.86 8.26 4.69
N ALA A 39 7.52 9.25 4.05
CA ALA A 39 8.76 9.83 4.57
C ALA A 39 8.62 10.42 5.99
N THR A 40 7.41 10.79 6.40
CA THR A 40 7.17 11.37 7.74
C THR A 40 7.18 10.29 8.82
N VAL A 41 6.69 9.10 8.53
CA VAL A 41 6.53 8.01 9.50
C VAL A 41 7.66 6.98 9.46
N LEU A 42 8.50 7.00 8.43
CA LEU A 42 9.65 6.11 8.31
C LEU A 42 10.65 6.32 9.46
N GLY A 43 11.00 5.20 10.12
CA GLY A 43 11.94 5.19 11.23
C GLY A 43 11.36 5.59 12.59
N SER A 44 10.08 6.00 12.64
CA SER A 44 9.36 6.26 13.90
C SER A 44 8.16 5.33 14.06
N GLU A 45 7.13 5.51 13.24
CA GLU A 45 5.87 4.75 13.29
C GLU A 45 5.86 3.58 12.30
N LEU A 46 6.76 3.59 11.30
CA LEU A 46 6.87 2.55 10.29
C LEU A 46 8.33 2.17 10.05
N GLU A 47 8.62 0.88 10.12
CA GLU A 47 9.86 0.27 9.64
C GLU A 47 9.60 -0.40 8.29
N LEU A 48 10.34 -0.02 7.26
CA LEU A 48 10.25 -0.61 5.92
C LEU A 48 11.51 -1.39 5.61
N ARG A 49 11.35 -2.70 5.27
CA ARG A 49 12.44 -3.49 4.71
C ARG A 49 12.09 -3.88 3.26
N LEU A 50 13.04 -3.71 2.37
CA LEU A 50 12.93 -4.10 0.97
C LEU A 50 13.82 -5.33 0.75
N LEU A 51 13.20 -6.48 0.55
CA LEU A 51 13.85 -7.79 0.49
C LEU A 51 13.85 -8.31 -0.94
N ASN A 52 15.05 -8.56 -1.49
CA ASN A 52 15.15 -9.05 -2.86
C ASN A 52 15.15 -10.59 -2.88
N TYR A 53 14.22 -11.18 -3.60
CA TYR A 53 14.17 -12.62 -3.79
C TYR A 53 15.48 -13.22 -4.30
N ARG A 54 16.27 -12.45 -5.08
CA ARG A 54 17.55 -12.90 -5.62
C ARG A 54 18.63 -13.13 -4.57
N ASP A 55 18.51 -12.48 -3.41
CA ASP A 55 19.50 -12.57 -2.33
C ASP A 55 19.42 -13.90 -1.58
N THR A 56 18.26 -14.58 -1.64
CA THR A 56 17.97 -15.79 -0.88
C THR A 56 17.55 -16.97 -1.76
N THR A 57 17.53 -16.77 -3.10
CA THR A 57 17.13 -17.85 -4.02
C THR A 57 18.03 -19.08 -3.87
N PRO A 58 17.47 -20.29 -3.79
CA PRO A 58 18.24 -21.53 -3.80
C PRO A 58 18.83 -21.86 -5.17
N LEU A 59 18.46 -21.09 -6.20
CA LEU A 59 18.85 -21.35 -7.58
C LEU A 59 20.20 -20.70 -7.94
N ARG A 60 20.81 -21.23 -8.97
CA ARG A 60 22.09 -20.69 -9.49
C ARG A 60 21.87 -19.32 -10.13
N SER A 61 22.90 -18.47 -10.07
CA SER A 61 22.96 -17.18 -10.78
C SER A 61 21.83 -16.20 -10.42
N GLY A 62 21.22 -16.34 -9.24
CA GLY A 62 20.16 -15.42 -8.81
C GLY A 62 18.84 -15.59 -9.58
N GLN A 63 18.62 -16.74 -10.23
CA GLN A 63 17.37 -17.06 -10.90
C GLN A 63 16.22 -17.12 -9.86
N VAL A 64 15.02 -16.67 -10.23
CA VAL A 64 13.85 -16.61 -9.35
C VAL A 64 12.57 -17.16 -9.98
N ASP A 65 12.59 -17.39 -11.29
CA ASP A 65 11.46 -17.73 -12.13
C ASP A 65 11.78 -18.96 -13.01
N ASP A 66 10.76 -19.58 -13.56
CA ASP A 66 10.89 -20.73 -14.45
C ASP A 66 9.70 -20.83 -15.41
N ASP A 67 9.80 -21.68 -16.43
CA ASP A 67 8.72 -21.95 -17.38
C ASP A 67 7.50 -22.55 -16.66
N PRO A 68 6.27 -22.13 -17.01
CA PRO A 68 5.06 -22.71 -16.43
C PRO A 68 4.86 -24.17 -16.86
N TYR A 69 4.44 -25.03 -15.93
CA TYR A 69 3.99 -26.38 -16.28
C TYR A 69 2.78 -26.31 -17.23
N GLY A 70 2.77 -27.18 -18.22
CA GLY A 70 1.74 -27.17 -19.26
C GLY A 70 2.09 -26.29 -20.46
N GLY A 71 3.21 -25.57 -20.39
CA GLY A 71 3.65 -24.65 -21.44
C GLY A 71 2.90 -23.30 -21.39
N GLY A 72 3.26 -22.40 -22.24
CA GLY A 72 2.72 -21.04 -22.31
C GLY A 72 3.82 -20.01 -22.56
N ALA A 73 3.46 -18.76 -22.74
CA ALA A 73 4.40 -17.64 -22.84
C ALA A 73 4.75 -17.14 -21.43
N GLY A 74 5.96 -16.62 -21.30
CA GLY A 74 6.42 -15.97 -20.08
C GLY A 74 6.94 -16.92 -19.01
N MET A 75 7.27 -16.36 -17.86
CA MET A 75 7.92 -17.03 -16.73
C MET A 75 7.06 -16.83 -15.47
N VAL A 76 7.15 -17.74 -14.51
CA VAL A 76 6.40 -17.72 -13.26
C VAL A 76 7.36 -17.65 -12.09
N LEU A 77 7.10 -16.78 -11.11
CA LEU A 77 7.90 -16.70 -9.89
C LEU A 77 7.74 -17.99 -9.07
N ARG A 78 8.86 -18.64 -8.80
CA ARG A 78 8.89 -19.99 -8.19
C ARG A 78 8.53 -19.97 -6.71
N VAL A 79 7.81 -20.99 -6.29
CA VAL A 79 7.38 -21.16 -4.89
C VAL A 79 8.55 -21.37 -3.93
N ASP A 80 9.55 -22.16 -4.29
CA ASP A 80 10.73 -22.42 -3.46
C ASP A 80 11.60 -21.17 -3.25
N VAL A 81 11.61 -20.24 -4.20
CA VAL A 81 12.28 -18.93 -4.08
C VAL A 81 11.58 -18.05 -3.06
N VAL A 82 10.25 -17.95 -3.14
CA VAL A 82 9.47 -17.15 -2.19
C VAL A 82 9.52 -17.74 -0.79
N ASP A 83 9.42 -19.05 -0.67
CA ASP A 83 9.53 -19.74 0.62
C ASP A 83 10.91 -19.53 1.26
N ALA A 84 11.98 -19.67 0.49
CA ALA A 84 13.34 -19.40 0.98
C ALA A 84 13.53 -17.94 1.44
N ALA A 85 12.91 -16.98 0.75
CA ALA A 85 12.96 -15.58 1.15
C ALA A 85 12.21 -15.33 2.46
N LEU A 86 11.01 -15.90 2.62
CA LEU A 86 10.24 -15.84 3.86
C LEU A 86 10.98 -16.54 5.01
N GLU A 87 11.56 -17.72 4.78
CA GLU A 87 12.33 -18.44 5.79
C GLU A 87 13.57 -17.64 6.21
N SER A 88 14.28 -17.03 5.27
CA SER A 88 15.43 -16.16 5.57
C SER A 88 15.06 -14.93 6.39
N ALA A 89 13.89 -14.34 6.12
CA ALA A 89 13.43 -13.13 6.81
C ALA A 89 12.90 -13.38 8.22
N TYR A 90 12.23 -14.53 8.43
CA TYR A 90 11.42 -14.78 9.62
C TYR A 90 11.78 -16.07 10.37
N GLY A 91 12.45 -17.02 9.72
CA GLY A 91 12.57 -18.38 10.27
C GLY A 91 11.18 -18.98 10.49
N GLY A 92 10.98 -19.60 11.66
CA GLY A 92 9.66 -20.14 12.04
C GLY A 92 8.64 -19.11 12.57
N GLY A 93 9.01 -17.81 12.66
CA GLY A 93 8.19 -16.75 13.25
C GLY A 93 7.55 -15.82 12.21
N ARG A 94 6.89 -16.37 11.19
CA ARG A 94 6.25 -15.60 10.10
C ARG A 94 5.19 -14.62 10.65
N PRO A 95 5.02 -13.43 10.02
CA PRO A 95 3.98 -12.48 10.41
C PRO A 95 2.58 -13.08 10.23
N ALA A 96 1.62 -12.55 10.97
CA ALA A 96 0.22 -12.98 10.87
C ALA A 96 -0.38 -12.69 9.50
N ARG A 97 0.10 -11.66 8.81
CA ARG A 97 -0.38 -11.25 7.48
C ARG A 97 0.75 -11.28 6.46
N ILE A 98 0.58 -12.14 5.45
CA ILE A 98 1.45 -12.24 4.27
C ILE A 98 0.55 -12.03 3.06
N VAL A 99 0.67 -10.89 2.40
CA VAL A 99 -0.21 -10.45 1.31
C VAL A 99 0.45 -10.68 -0.04
N ALA A 100 -0.12 -11.54 -0.87
CA ALA A 100 0.26 -11.68 -2.27
C ALA A 100 -0.48 -10.63 -3.10
N LEU A 101 0.28 -9.79 -3.81
CA LEU A 101 -0.28 -8.74 -4.68
C LEU A 101 -0.53 -9.31 -6.07
N THR A 102 -1.80 -9.54 -6.39
CA THR A 102 -2.23 -10.24 -7.60
C THR A 102 -3.58 -9.71 -8.09
N PRO A 103 -3.83 -9.65 -9.43
CA PRO A 103 -5.13 -9.23 -9.96
C PRO A 103 -6.32 -10.08 -9.52
N GLN A 104 -6.08 -11.36 -9.14
CA GLN A 104 -7.11 -12.29 -8.69
C GLN A 104 -7.52 -12.08 -7.22
N GLY A 105 -6.81 -11.24 -6.47
CA GLY A 105 -7.05 -11.01 -5.06
C GLY A 105 -8.31 -10.18 -4.76
N ARG A 106 -8.67 -10.13 -3.47
CA ARG A 106 -9.68 -9.20 -2.94
C ARG A 106 -9.29 -7.76 -3.31
N LEU A 107 -10.25 -6.97 -3.76
CA LEU A 107 -9.98 -5.56 -4.06
C LEU A 107 -9.60 -4.81 -2.78
N LEU A 108 -8.53 -4.02 -2.87
CA LEU A 108 -8.11 -3.12 -1.81
C LEU A 108 -9.15 -2.00 -1.67
N ASP A 109 -9.76 -1.91 -0.51
CA ASP A 109 -10.65 -0.85 -0.09
C ASP A 109 -10.16 -0.21 1.22
N GLN A 110 -10.80 0.88 1.66
CA GLN A 110 -10.39 1.59 2.87
C GLN A 110 -10.47 0.71 4.12
N ALA A 111 -11.45 -0.19 4.20
CA ALA A 111 -11.60 -1.10 5.33
C ALA A 111 -10.40 -2.07 5.42
N LEU A 112 -9.98 -2.63 4.28
CA LEU A 112 -8.79 -3.49 4.25
C LEU A 112 -7.51 -2.70 4.57
N VAL A 113 -7.38 -1.46 4.12
CA VAL A 113 -6.25 -0.58 4.49
C VAL A 113 -6.19 -0.41 6.01
N GLU A 114 -7.33 -0.17 6.65
CA GLU A 114 -7.41 -0.01 8.11
C GLU A 114 -7.08 -1.30 8.87
N GLU A 115 -7.53 -2.46 8.36
CA GLU A 115 -7.12 -3.76 8.89
C GLU A 115 -5.59 -3.94 8.80
N LEU A 116 -5.00 -3.70 7.64
CA LEU A 116 -3.56 -3.87 7.42
C LEU A 116 -2.71 -2.88 8.24
N ALA A 117 -3.19 -1.66 8.44
CA ALA A 117 -2.50 -0.65 9.24
C ALA A 117 -2.45 -0.96 10.74
N GLN A 118 -3.28 -1.88 11.23
CA GLN A 118 -3.28 -2.33 12.61
C GLN A 118 -2.35 -3.52 12.87
N GLU A 119 -1.84 -4.16 11.82
CA GLU A 119 -0.92 -5.28 11.97
C GLU A 119 0.46 -4.80 12.44
N PRO A 120 1.02 -5.38 13.48
CA PRO A 120 2.34 -5.00 13.97
C PRO A 120 3.44 -5.37 12.98
N GLU A 121 3.19 -6.37 12.13
CA GLU A 121 4.12 -6.88 11.13
C GLU A 121 3.36 -7.39 9.90
N LEU A 122 3.74 -6.92 8.72
CA LEU A 122 3.10 -7.21 7.44
C LEU A 122 4.15 -7.56 6.39
N ALA A 123 3.94 -8.66 5.67
CA ALA A 123 4.72 -9.01 4.48
C ALA A 123 3.90 -8.72 3.21
N LEU A 124 4.48 -7.99 2.25
CA LEU A 124 3.92 -7.78 0.93
C LEU A 124 4.77 -8.53 -0.11
N LEU A 125 4.14 -9.46 -0.82
CA LEU A 125 4.80 -10.21 -1.88
C LEU A 125 4.49 -9.56 -3.24
N SER A 126 5.53 -9.15 -3.95
CA SER A 126 5.44 -8.61 -5.31
C SER A 126 5.96 -9.62 -6.31
N SER A 127 5.16 -9.96 -7.31
CA SER A 127 5.59 -10.79 -8.45
C SER A 127 5.89 -9.92 -9.66
N ARG A 128 6.56 -10.52 -10.63
CA ARG A 128 6.71 -10.03 -11.99
C ARG A 128 6.34 -11.12 -12.97
N PHE A 129 6.58 -10.89 -14.27
CA PHE A 129 6.31 -11.87 -15.33
C PHE A 129 4.82 -12.25 -15.40
N GLU A 130 4.51 -13.55 -15.47
CA GLU A 130 3.14 -14.07 -15.47
C GLU A 130 2.52 -14.18 -14.06
N GLY A 131 3.24 -13.73 -13.02
CA GLY A 131 2.76 -13.75 -11.65
C GLY A 131 3.43 -14.79 -10.77
N PHE A 132 2.70 -15.24 -9.76
CA PHE A 132 3.12 -16.24 -8.78
C PHE A 132 2.80 -17.66 -9.24
N ASP A 133 3.64 -18.61 -8.85
CA ASP A 133 3.20 -20.00 -8.73
C ASP A 133 2.00 -20.06 -7.77
N GLU A 134 0.92 -20.72 -8.16
CA GLU A 134 -0.35 -20.74 -7.41
C GLU A 134 -0.18 -21.27 -5.98
N ARG A 135 0.82 -22.10 -5.73
CA ARG A 135 1.14 -22.59 -4.38
C ARG A 135 1.59 -21.50 -3.43
N ILE A 136 2.10 -20.37 -3.93
CA ILE A 136 2.43 -19.19 -3.11
C ILE A 136 1.15 -18.60 -2.54
N VAL A 137 0.15 -18.36 -3.38
CA VAL A 137 -1.15 -17.84 -2.95
C VAL A 137 -1.89 -18.83 -2.07
N GLY A 138 -1.85 -20.11 -2.41
CA GLY A 138 -2.60 -21.16 -1.69
C GLY A 138 -1.98 -21.61 -0.36
N HIS A 139 -0.68 -21.42 -0.14
CA HIS A 139 0.02 -22.04 1.01
C HIS A 139 1.01 -21.12 1.74
N LEU A 140 1.53 -20.08 1.12
CA LEU A 140 2.50 -19.18 1.75
C LEU A 140 1.88 -17.83 2.14
N ALA A 141 1.00 -17.29 1.29
CA ALA A 141 0.25 -16.07 1.60
C ALA A 141 -0.95 -16.37 2.51
N THR A 142 -1.31 -15.40 3.35
CA THR A 142 -2.56 -15.42 4.13
C THR A 142 -3.68 -14.71 3.37
N ASP A 143 -3.31 -13.78 2.50
CA ASP A 143 -4.22 -12.94 1.73
C ASP A 143 -3.73 -12.78 0.29
N ALA A 144 -4.67 -12.63 -0.63
CA ALA A 144 -4.42 -12.17 -1.98
C ALA A 144 -5.15 -10.83 -2.19
N VAL A 145 -4.43 -9.80 -2.63
CA VAL A 145 -4.97 -8.44 -2.77
C VAL A 145 -4.72 -7.88 -4.16
N SER A 146 -5.75 -7.26 -4.73
CA SER A 146 -5.74 -6.54 -5.99
C SER A 146 -5.98 -5.05 -5.76
N ILE A 147 -5.32 -4.18 -6.51
CA ILE A 147 -5.57 -2.73 -6.50
C ILE A 147 -6.53 -2.28 -7.61
N GLY A 148 -7.08 -3.21 -8.40
CA GLY A 148 -8.03 -2.88 -9.45
C GLY A 148 -8.13 -3.94 -10.54
N PRO A 149 -9.17 -3.86 -11.38
CA PRO A 149 -9.44 -4.83 -12.45
C PRO A 149 -8.60 -4.52 -13.71
N TYR A 150 -7.28 -4.53 -13.57
CA TYR A 150 -6.32 -4.30 -14.65
C TYR A 150 -5.01 -5.02 -14.36
N VAL A 151 -4.22 -5.28 -15.40
CA VAL A 151 -2.93 -5.96 -15.31
C VAL A 151 -1.81 -4.92 -15.32
N LEU A 152 -0.82 -5.11 -14.43
CA LEU A 152 0.41 -4.32 -14.36
C LEU A 152 1.63 -5.19 -14.66
N SER A 153 2.76 -4.55 -14.95
CA SER A 153 4.03 -5.24 -15.23
C SER A 153 4.65 -5.96 -14.03
N GLY A 154 4.15 -5.69 -12.81
CA GLY A 154 4.66 -6.30 -11.59
C GLY A 154 3.93 -5.78 -10.34
N GLY A 155 4.20 -6.43 -9.21
CA GLY A 155 3.60 -6.14 -7.91
C GLY A 155 4.18 -4.94 -7.17
N GLU A 156 5.23 -4.28 -7.70
CA GLU A 156 5.87 -3.14 -7.03
C GLU A 156 4.92 -1.94 -6.90
N LEU A 157 4.20 -1.56 -7.97
CA LEU A 157 3.21 -0.48 -7.91
C LEU A 157 2.06 -0.80 -6.96
N PRO A 158 1.44 -1.99 -7.00
CA PRO A 158 0.50 -2.40 -5.95
C PRO A 158 1.06 -2.29 -4.54
N ALA A 159 2.30 -2.73 -4.29
CA ALA A 159 2.95 -2.60 -2.98
C ALA A 159 3.11 -1.13 -2.56
N MET A 160 3.48 -0.25 -3.48
CA MET A 160 3.58 1.18 -3.21
C MET A 160 2.22 1.79 -2.85
N VAL A 161 1.13 1.39 -3.53
CA VAL A 161 -0.24 1.83 -3.22
C VAL A 161 -0.63 1.39 -1.81
N VAL A 162 -0.38 0.13 -1.45
CA VAL A 162 -0.67 -0.39 -0.10
C VAL A 162 0.16 0.35 0.95
N LEU A 163 1.46 0.55 0.71
CA LEU A 163 2.35 1.28 1.62
C LEU A 163 1.90 2.73 1.86
N ASP A 164 1.57 3.46 0.79
CA ASP A 164 1.08 4.84 0.92
C ASP A 164 -0.23 4.89 1.69
N ALA A 165 -1.16 4.02 1.38
CA ALA A 165 -2.46 3.94 2.04
C ALA A 165 -2.32 3.61 3.54
N ILE A 166 -1.47 2.66 3.92
CA ILE A 166 -1.17 2.32 5.32
C ILE A 166 -0.47 3.49 6.02
N ALA A 167 0.55 4.08 5.40
CA ALA A 167 1.31 5.17 5.98
C ALA A 167 0.41 6.35 6.39
N ARG A 168 -0.61 6.67 5.60
CA ARG A 168 -1.60 7.72 5.90
C ARG A 168 -2.42 7.46 7.16
N ARG A 169 -2.54 6.20 7.61
CA ARG A 169 -3.28 5.79 8.81
C ARG A 169 -2.45 5.81 10.08
N LEU A 170 -1.12 5.92 9.95
CA LEU A 170 -0.23 5.93 11.10
C LEU A 170 -0.18 7.30 11.81
N PRO A 171 0.05 7.33 13.12
CA PRO A 171 0.15 8.57 13.88
C PRO A 171 1.20 9.54 13.29
N GLY A 172 0.87 10.83 13.21
CA GLY A 172 1.78 11.85 12.71
C GLY A 172 2.00 11.89 11.19
N ALA A 173 1.42 10.95 10.43
CA ALA A 173 1.52 10.92 8.96
C ALA A 173 0.88 12.13 8.30
N LEU A 174 -0.29 12.52 8.79
CA LEU A 174 -1.08 13.65 8.30
C LEU A 174 -1.21 14.71 9.39
N ALA A 175 -1.55 15.94 8.97
CA ALA A 175 -1.91 16.99 9.91
C ALA A 175 -3.16 16.60 10.70
N GLU A 176 -3.25 17.06 11.96
CA GLU A 176 -4.39 16.82 12.84
C GLU A 176 -5.71 17.24 12.18
N GLY A 177 -6.71 16.36 12.20
CA GLY A 177 -8.03 16.59 11.56
C GLY A 177 -8.08 16.35 10.05
N SER A 178 -6.94 16.15 9.36
CA SER A 178 -6.95 15.97 7.90
C SER A 178 -7.62 14.67 7.44
N GLY A 179 -7.61 13.63 8.28
CA GLY A 179 -8.22 12.34 7.93
C GLY A 179 -9.70 12.21 8.29
N GLU A 180 -10.26 13.15 9.08
CA GLU A 180 -11.62 13.04 9.61
C GLU A 180 -12.70 13.18 8.54
N HIS A 181 -12.48 14.04 7.54
CA HIS A 181 -13.45 14.33 6.49
C HIS A 181 -13.01 13.86 5.09
N GLU A 182 -12.06 12.96 5.02
CA GLU A 182 -11.64 12.36 3.73
C GLU A 182 -12.70 11.39 3.20
N SER A 183 -12.68 11.15 1.89
CA SER A 183 -13.46 10.09 1.26
C SER A 183 -13.24 8.76 1.98
N PHE A 184 -14.33 8.04 2.20
CA PHE A 184 -14.39 6.75 2.90
C PHE A 184 -14.17 6.81 4.42
N SER A 185 -14.08 8.02 5.03
CA SER A 185 -14.01 8.16 6.49
C SER A 185 -15.33 7.78 7.17
N ALA A 186 -15.25 7.46 8.47
CA ALA A 186 -16.43 7.14 9.28
C ALA A 186 -17.39 8.33 9.41
N GLU A 187 -16.87 9.56 9.46
CA GLU A 187 -17.64 10.79 9.54
C GLU A 187 -18.48 11.05 8.28
N LEU A 188 -18.09 10.45 7.16
CA LEU A 188 -18.84 10.48 5.89
C LEU A 188 -19.61 9.18 5.63
N ASP A 189 -19.82 8.33 6.64
CA ASP A 189 -20.47 7.03 6.51
C ASP A 189 -19.86 6.15 5.39
N GLY A 190 -18.53 6.25 5.18
CA GLY A 190 -17.82 5.60 4.09
C GLY A 190 -18.06 6.22 2.71
N GLY A 191 -18.68 7.39 2.65
CA GLY A 191 -19.00 8.11 1.41
C GLY A 191 -17.81 8.91 0.86
N LEU A 192 -18.07 9.59 -0.26
CA LEU A 192 -17.10 10.46 -0.90
C LEU A 192 -17.09 11.85 -0.28
N GLU A 193 -15.93 12.48 -0.24
CA GLU A 193 -15.77 13.85 0.22
C GLU A 193 -16.49 14.85 -0.71
N TYR A 194 -16.91 15.98 -0.12
CA TYR A 194 -17.49 17.10 -0.85
C TYR A 194 -16.45 17.81 -1.75
N PRO A 195 -16.89 18.59 -2.78
CA PRO A 195 -15.96 19.30 -3.65
C PRO A 195 -15.25 20.45 -2.93
N HIS A 196 -13.94 20.55 -3.14
CA HIS A 196 -13.14 21.68 -2.66
C HIS A 196 -12.98 22.74 -3.73
N TYR A 197 -12.95 23.99 -3.28
CA TYR A 197 -12.69 25.15 -4.11
C TYR A 197 -11.59 26.00 -3.47
N THR A 198 -10.79 26.65 -4.30
CA THR A 198 -9.74 27.58 -3.88
C THR A 198 -9.77 28.84 -4.74
N ARG A 199 -8.88 29.79 -4.46
CA ARG A 199 -8.76 31.06 -5.21
C ARG A 199 -8.31 30.82 -6.65
N PRO A 200 -8.77 31.65 -7.60
CA PRO A 200 -9.70 32.79 -7.45
C PRO A 200 -11.16 32.34 -7.31
N ALA A 201 -12.03 33.20 -6.72
CA ALA A 201 -13.46 32.90 -6.54
C ALA A 201 -14.23 32.78 -7.86
N ALA A 202 -13.78 33.45 -8.91
CA ALA A 202 -14.29 33.30 -10.27
C ALA A 202 -13.15 33.16 -11.27
N TYR A 203 -13.28 32.21 -12.20
CA TYR A 203 -12.29 31.95 -13.26
C TYR A 203 -13.00 31.53 -14.55
N ARG A 204 -12.87 32.33 -15.61
CA ARG A 204 -13.49 32.10 -16.94
C ARG A 204 -15.00 31.84 -16.90
N GLY A 205 -15.72 32.51 -15.99
CA GLY A 205 -17.16 32.31 -15.80
C GLY A 205 -17.53 31.10 -14.92
N TRP A 206 -16.56 30.39 -14.37
CA TRP A 206 -16.77 29.34 -13.36
C TRP A 206 -16.61 29.96 -11.97
N GLU A 207 -17.63 29.82 -11.15
CA GLU A 207 -17.70 30.48 -9.86
C GLU A 207 -17.67 29.48 -8.70
N VAL A 208 -17.08 29.89 -7.58
CA VAL A 208 -17.20 29.16 -6.32
C VAL A 208 -18.64 29.35 -5.81
N PRO A 209 -19.32 28.30 -5.33
CA PRO A 209 -20.65 28.43 -4.74
C PRO A 209 -20.70 29.50 -3.65
N ASP A 210 -21.71 30.39 -3.74
CA ASP A 210 -21.87 31.54 -2.83
C ASP A 210 -21.89 31.15 -1.35
N VAL A 211 -22.46 29.98 -1.04
CA VAL A 211 -22.52 29.46 0.32
C VAL A 211 -21.11 29.31 0.94
N LEU A 212 -20.09 28.97 0.14
CA LEU A 212 -18.71 28.84 0.61
C LEU A 212 -18.03 30.18 0.84
N LEU A 213 -18.57 31.27 0.28
CA LEU A 213 -18.08 32.63 0.43
C LEU A 213 -18.84 33.41 1.53
N SER A 214 -19.92 32.85 2.04
CA SER A 214 -20.85 33.55 2.97
C SER A 214 -20.30 33.79 4.38
N GLY A 215 -19.34 32.98 4.84
CA GLY A 215 -18.88 32.93 6.22
C GLY A 215 -19.88 32.25 7.20
N ASP A 216 -21.05 31.81 6.73
CA ASP A 216 -22.01 31.04 7.55
C ASP A 216 -21.55 29.60 7.66
N HIS A 217 -20.82 29.27 8.74
CA HIS A 217 -20.31 27.92 8.99
C HIS A 217 -21.39 26.85 9.00
N GLY A 218 -22.60 27.18 9.51
CA GLY A 218 -23.70 26.22 9.55
C GLY A 218 -24.26 25.91 8.14
N ALA A 219 -24.37 26.93 7.28
CA ALA A 219 -24.80 26.75 5.89
C ALA A 219 -23.73 25.98 5.08
N ILE A 220 -22.44 26.29 5.31
CA ILE A 220 -21.31 25.59 4.68
C ILE A 220 -21.31 24.11 5.06
N GLU A 221 -21.49 23.80 6.33
CA GLU A 221 -21.53 22.40 6.82
C GLU A 221 -22.68 21.59 6.20
N ARG A 222 -23.89 22.17 6.17
CA ARG A 222 -25.05 21.53 5.50
C ARG A 222 -24.80 21.30 4.02
N TRP A 223 -24.21 22.26 3.34
CA TRP A 223 -23.85 22.14 1.92
C TRP A 223 -22.83 21.04 1.69
N ARG A 224 -21.76 20.95 2.50
CA ARG A 224 -20.74 19.90 2.44
C ARG A 224 -21.34 18.51 2.58
N ARG A 225 -22.19 18.29 3.58
CA ARG A 225 -22.89 17.01 3.79
C ARG A 225 -23.75 16.61 2.59
N GLU A 226 -24.50 17.58 2.04
CA GLU A 226 -25.34 17.32 0.87
C GLU A 226 -24.49 16.97 -0.36
N GLN A 227 -23.39 17.68 -0.59
CA GLN A 227 -22.48 17.37 -1.71
C GLN A 227 -21.80 16.01 -1.56
N SER A 228 -21.39 15.64 -0.38
CA SER A 228 -20.86 14.31 -0.07
C SER A 228 -21.90 13.24 -0.40
N ARG A 229 -23.14 13.39 0.09
CA ARG A 229 -24.23 12.47 -0.18
C ARG A 229 -24.50 12.29 -1.68
N VAL A 230 -24.58 13.38 -2.43
CA VAL A 230 -24.84 13.35 -3.89
C VAL A 230 -23.72 12.63 -4.64
N ARG A 231 -22.48 12.79 -4.22
CA ARG A 231 -21.33 12.12 -4.83
C ARG A 231 -21.26 10.63 -4.52
N SER A 232 -21.66 10.23 -3.32
CA SER A 232 -21.61 8.84 -2.86
C SER A 232 -22.69 7.94 -3.51
N VAL A 233 -23.73 8.50 -4.10
CA VAL A 233 -24.79 7.75 -4.82
C VAL A 233 -24.39 7.36 -6.25
N ARG A 234 -23.23 7.79 -6.72
CA ARG A 234 -22.71 7.44 -8.07
C ARG A 234 -21.85 6.19 -8.00
#